data_c66b7a3fd6ffe23567f023d7f0ffbbfc
#
_entry.id   c66b7a3fd6ffe23567f023d7f0ffbbfc
#
_cell.length_a   1.000
_cell.length_b   1.000
_cell.length_c   1.000
_cell.angle_alpha   90.00
_cell.angle_beta   90.00
_cell.angle_gamma   90.00
#
_symmetry.space_group_name_H-M   'P 1'
#
loop_
_entity.id
_entity.type
_entity.pdbx_description
1 polymer ?
#
loop_
_entity_poly.entity_id
_entity_poly.type
_entity_poly.pdbx_seq_one_letter_code
_entity_poly.pdbx_strand_id
1 'polypeptide(L)'
;VHHIELSAGRGAQMARAAGAYAMVAAKEGNYVSLKLPSGELRKVHEQCAATIGLVGNLERNLVSIGKAGRSRWMGRRPKVRGVAMNPVDHPLGGGEGKSSGGRHPVSPWGQPTKGYKTRKKRNKSDRFIVQRRVNKRIASR
;
A
#
# COMPACT_ATOMS: atom_id res chain seq x y z
N VAL A 1 -4.76 0.78 -18.31
CA VAL A 1 -6.09 0.67 -17.66
C VAL A 1 -6.00 1.03 -16.19
N HIS A 2 -7.06 1.51 -15.60
CA HIS A 2 -7.18 1.85 -14.17
C HIS A 2 -8.57 1.45 -13.63
N HIS A 3 -8.83 1.66 -12.34
CA HIS A 3 -10.10 1.29 -11.70
C HIS A 3 -10.51 -0.15 -12.02
N ILE A 4 -9.60 -1.10 -11.75
CA ILE A 4 -9.71 -2.48 -12.15
C ILE A 4 -10.47 -3.29 -11.10
N GLU A 5 -11.42 -4.10 -11.52
CA GLU A 5 -12.09 -5.09 -10.69
C GLU A 5 -11.18 -6.30 -10.40
N LEU A 6 -11.34 -6.91 -9.25
CA LEU A 6 -10.73 -8.21 -8.91
C LEU A 6 -11.68 -9.39 -9.10
N SER A 7 -12.98 -9.11 -9.08
CA SER A 7 -14.06 -10.05 -9.37
C SER A 7 -15.12 -9.28 -10.14
N ALA A 8 -15.68 -9.89 -11.17
CA ALA A 8 -16.68 -9.26 -12.02
C ALA A 8 -17.87 -8.73 -11.21
N GLY A 9 -18.31 -7.51 -11.49
CA GLY A 9 -19.43 -6.84 -10.84
C GLY A 9 -19.18 -6.33 -9.41
N ARG A 10 -17.98 -6.51 -8.85
CA ARG A 10 -17.68 -6.06 -7.49
C ARG A 10 -17.26 -4.60 -7.39
N GLY A 11 -17.03 -3.96 -8.51
CA GLY A 11 -16.52 -2.59 -8.58
C GLY A 11 -14.99 -2.49 -8.48
N ALA A 12 -14.48 -1.35 -8.84
CA ALA A 12 -13.06 -1.07 -8.94
C ALA A 12 -12.32 -1.18 -7.59
N GLN A 13 -11.26 -1.98 -7.54
CA GLN A 13 -10.46 -2.21 -6.33
C GLN A 13 -8.98 -1.88 -6.51
N MET A 14 -8.45 -1.87 -7.73
CA MET A 14 -7.03 -1.67 -8.02
C MET A 14 -6.80 -0.46 -8.93
N ALA A 15 -5.58 0.08 -8.89
CA ALA A 15 -5.15 1.24 -9.68
C ALA A 15 -6.12 2.43 -9.60
N ARG A 16 -6.47 2.84 -8.36
CA ARG A 16 -7.46 3.90 -8.08
C ARG A 16 -6.84 5.22 -7.64
N ALA A 17 -5.61 5.20 -7.16
CA ALA A 17 -4.93 6.40 -6.67
C ALA A 17 -4.62 7.37 -7.80
N ALA A 18 -4.46 8.66 -7.45
CA ALA A 18 -4.08 9.70 -8.40
C ALA A 18 -2.85 9.29 -9.22
N GLY A 19 -2.91 9.41 -10.53
CA GLY A 19 -1.86 9.03 -11.46
C GLY A 19 -1.63 7.53 -11.62
N ALA A 20 -2.41 6.66 -10.94
CA ALA A 20 -2.21 5.23 -11.04
C ALA A 20 -2.77 4.65 -12.35
N TYR A 21 -2.05 3.66 -12.87
CA TYR A 21 -2.49 2.84 -14.01
C TYR A 21 -1.84 1.46 -13.95
N ALA A 22 -2.38 0.51 -14.65
CA ALA A 22 -1.80 -0.79 -14.91
C ALA A 22 -1.72 -1.04 -16.41
N MET A 23 -0.75 -1.84 -16.84
CA MET A 23 -0.60 -2.23 -18.25
C MET A 23 -1.13 -3.63 -18.45
N VAL A 24 -1.87 -3.84 -19.54
CA VAL A 24 -2.25 -5.17 -19.99
C VAL A 24 -1.02 -5.79 -20.63
N ALA A 25 -0.54 -6.90 -20.06
CA ALA A 25 0.66 -7.59 -20.54
C ALA A 25 0.30 -8.72 -21.51
N ALA A 26 -0.70 -9.53 -21.18
CA ALA A 26 -1.14 -10.65 -22.00
C ALA A 26 -2.61 -10.98 -21.73
N LYS A 27 -3.27 -11.60 -22.70
CA LYS A 27 -4.58 -12.20 -22.58
C LYS A 27 -4.44 -13.69 -22.90
N GLU A 28 -4.75 -14.55 -21.94
CA GLU A 28 -4.58 -16.01 -22.04
C GLU A 28 -5.81 -16.72 -21.51
N GLY A 29 -6.57 -17.32 -22.42
CA GLY A 29 -7.84 -17.97 -22.08
C GLY A 29 -8.77 -16.98 -21.37
N ASN A 30 -9.35 -17.36 -20.26
CA ASN A 30 -10.31 -16.56 -19.49
C ASN A 30 -9.63 -15.55 -18.54
N TYR A 31 -8.30 -15.36 -18.65
CA TYR A 31 -7.54 -14.46 -17.75
C TYR A 31 -6.73 -13.43 -18.54
N VAL A 32 -6.61 -12.26 -17.94
CA VAL A 32 -5.80 -11.15 -18.42
C VAL A 32 -4.69 -10.90 -17.42
N SER A 33 -3.45 -10.92 -17.89
CA SER A 33 -2.26 -10.60 -17.08
C SER A 33 -2.02 -9.10 -17.08
N LEU A 34 -2.00 -8.50 -15.89
CA LEU A 34 -1.83 -7.07 -15.67
C LEU A 34 -0.51 -6.79 -14.93
N LYS A 35 0.29 -5.90 -15.47
CA LYS A 35 1.44 -5.33 -14.78
C LYS A 35 1.00 -4.12 -13.97
N LEU A 36 1.00 -4.27 -12.64
CA LEU A 36 0.57 -3.25 -11.70
C LEU A 36 1.63 -2.15 -11.47
N PRO A 37 1.26 -0.97 -10.93
CA PRO A 37 2.21 0.09 -10.61
C PRO A 37 3.34 -0.34 -9.66
N SER A 38 3.11 -1.35 -8.83
CA SER A 38 4.12 -1.95 -7.94
C SER A 38 5.16 -2.81 -8.65
N GLY A 39 4.95 -3.13 -9.94
CA GLY A 39 5.73 -4.10 -10.70
C GLY A 39 5.25 -5.54 -10.56
N GLU A 40 4.21 -5.81 -9.76
CA GLU A 40 3.59 -7.13 -9.66
C GLU A 40 2.87 -7.47 -10.96
N LEU A 41 3.07 -8.70 -11.47
CA LEU A 41 2.30 -9.26 -12.57
C LEU A 41 1.20 -10.15 -11.99
N ARG A 42 -0.05 -9.81 -12.30
CA ARG A 42 -1.22 -10.45 -11.71
C ARG A 42 -2.27 -10.79 -12.76
N LYS A 43 -2.87 -11.96 -12.63
CA LYS A 43 -4.01 -12.41 -13.44
C LYS A 43 -5.33 -11.88 -12.87
N VAL A 44 -6.21 -11.44 -13.75
CA VAL A 44 -7.59 -11.02 -13.45
C VAL A 44 -8.50 -11.70 -14.47
N HIS A 45 -9.70 -12.09 -14.08
CA HIS A 45 -10.65 -12.73 -14.99
C HIS A 45 -11.08 -11.76 -16.10
N GLU A 46 -11.26 -12.23 -17.31
CA GLU A 46 -11.60 -11.40 -18.48
C GLU A 46 -12.88 -10.59 -18.32
N GLN A 47 -13.86 -11.12 -17.57
CA GLN A 47 -15.14 -10.44 -17.30
C GLN A 47 -15.03 -9.27 -16.31
N CYS A 48 -13.86 -9.07 -15.69
CA CYS A 48 -13.65 -7.93 -14.81
C CYS A 48 -13.55 -6.63 -15.61
N ALA A 49 -14.33 -5.65 -15.20
CA ALA A 49 -14.31 -4.33 -15.81
C ALA A 49 -13.08 -3.51 -15.40
N ALA A 50 -12.63 -2.65 -16.30
CA ALA A 50 -11.58 -1.67 -16.05
C ALA A 50 -11.82 -0.42 -16.93
N THR A 51 -11.32 0.72 -16.49
CA THR A 51 -11.38 1.98 -17.27
C THR A 51 -10.11 2.12 -18.09
N ILE A 52 -10.23 2.51 -19.35
CA ILE A 52 -9.09 2.76 -20.23
C ILE A 52 -8.45 4.10 -19.89
N GLY A 53 -7.12 4.13 -19.83
CA GLY A 53 -6.35 5.34 -19.53
C GLY A 53 -5.62 5.27 -18.19
N LEU A 54 -5.42 6.42 -17.57
CA LEU A 54 -4.79 6.61 -16.27
C LEU A 54 -5.66 7.50 -15.38
N VAL A 55 -5.52 7.38 -14.07
CA VAL A 55 -6.22 8.26 -13.12
C VAL A 55 -5.65 9.66 -13.19
N GLY A 56 -6.50 10.68 -13.23
CA GLY A 56 -6.08 12.09 -13.24
C GLY A 56 -5.34 12.52 -11.98
N ASN A 57 -5.02 13.83 -11.91
CA ASN A 57 -4.35 14.47 -10.78
C ASN A 57 -2.95 13.87 -10.49
N LEU A 58 -2.13 13.73 -11.53
CA LEU A 58 -0.77 13.18 -11.47
C LEU A 58 0.12 13.89 -10.44
N GLU A 59 -0.06 15.18 -10.27
CA GLU A 59 0.74 16.03 -9.39
C GLU A 59 0.29 15.97 -7.92
N ARG A 60 -0.65 15.11 -7.58
CA ARG A 60 -1.20 14.98 -6.22
C ARG A 60 -0.12 14.78 -5.14
N ASN A 61 0.93 14.04 -5.46
CA ASN A 61 2.05 13.78 -4.53
C ASN A 61 3.01 14.95 -4.38
N LEU A 62 2.99 15.93 -5.29
CA LEU A 62 3.82 17.13 -5.25
C LEU A 62 3.18 18.26 -4.43
N VAL A 63 1.89 18.14 -4.11
CA VAL A 63 1.14 19.17 -3.37
C VAL A 63 1.66 19.29 -1.95
N SER A 64 2.19 20.47 -1.60
CA SER A 64 2.49 20.84 -0.22
C SER A 64 1.23 21.37 0.46
N ILE A 65 0.90 20.80 1.61
CA ILE A 65 -0.25 21.23 2.41
C ILE A 65 0.02 22.59 3.08
N GLY A 66 1.29 22.91 3.37
CA GLY A 66 1.76 24.17 3.91
C GLY A 66 1.54 24.34 5.41
N LYS A 67 0.36 24.02 5.93
CA LYS A 67 0.02 24.20 7.35
C LYS A 67 -0.77 23.02 7.93
N ALA A 68 -0.62 22.82 9.23
CA ALA A 68 -1.31 21.75 9.96
C ALA A 68 -2.85 21.89 9.92
N GLY A 69 -3.38 23.12 9.92
CA GLY A 69 -4.81 23.38 9.82
C GLY A 69 -5.42 22.83 8.54
N ARG A 70 -4.71 22.86 7.40
CA ARG A 70 -5.19 22.25 6.15
C ARG A 70 -5.33 20.74 6.25
N SER A 71 -4.40 20.07 6.96
CA SER A 71 -4.54 18.64 7.27
C SER A 71 -5.80 18.35 8.09
N ARG A 72 -6.14 19.24 9.03
CA ARG A 72 -7.37 19.13 9.83
C ARG A 72 -8.61 19.28 8.94
N TRP A 73 -8.63 20.20 8.01
CA TRP A 73 -9.71 20.37 7.05
C TRP A 73 -9.95 19.14 6.17
N MET A 74 -8.88 18.37 5.92
CA MET A 74 -8.95 17.10 5.19
C MET A 74 -9.38 15.91 6.07
N GLY A 75 -9.85 16.16 7.30
CA GLY A 75 -10.28 15.13 8.26
C GLY A 75 -9.14 14.37 8.95
N ARG A 76 -7.88 14.77 8.78
CA ARG A 76 -6.75 14.10 9.43
C ARG A 76 -6.56 14.62 10.85
N ARG A 77 -6.63 13.74 11.83
CA ARG A 77 -6.31 14.04 13.22
C ARG A 77 -4.80 13.94 13.47
N PRO A 78 -4.25 14.71 14.45
CA PRO A 78 -2.88 14.55 14.90
C PRO A 78 -2.59 13.12 15.35
N LYS A 79 -1.38 12.65 15.09
CA LYS A 79 -0.89 11.34 15.56
C LYS A 79 0.28 11.55 16.50
N VAL A 80 0.17 11.02 17.71
CA VAL A 80 1.26 10.98 18.68
C VAL A 80 2.17 9.79 18.35
N ARG A 81 3.48 10.01 18.42
CA ARG A 81 4.48 8.94 18.23
C ARG A 81 4.52 8.04 19.46
N GLY A 82 4.67 6.72 19.28
CA GLY A 82 4.78 5.79 20.39
C GLY A 82 5.90 6.11 21.40
N VAL A 83 7.03 6.65 20.92
CA VAL A 83 8.15 7.10 21.75
C VAL A 83 7.76 8.23 22.71
N ALA A 84 6.77 9.04 22.37
CA ALA A 84 6.30 10.17 23.20
C ALA A 84 5.18 9.76 24.17
N MET A 85 4.81 8.50 24.19
CA MET A 85 3.79 7.94 25.10
C MET A 85 4.42 7.36 26.37
N ASN A 86 3.57 7.08 27.35
CA ASN A 86 3.98 6.33 28.54
C ASN A 86 4.14 4.83 28.23
N PRO A 87 4.91 4.06 29.04
CA PRO A 87 5.10 2.62 28.83
C PRO A 87 3.81 1.82 28.77
N VAL A 88 2.77 2.25 29.50
CA VAL A 88 1.44 1.61 29.52
C VAL A 88 0.71 1.74 28.16
N ASP A 89 0.98 2.83 27.42
CA ASP A 89 0.26 3.14 26.17
C ASP A 89 0.95 2.56 24.92
N HIS A 90 2.28 2.39 25.00
CA HIS A 90 3.03 1.91 23.83
C HIS A 90 4.33 1.20 24.24
N PRO A 91 4.72 0.09 23.59
CA PRO A 91 5.97 -0.63 23.87
C PRO A 91 7.25 0.18 23.71
N LEU A 92 7.21 1.28 22.95
CA LEU A 92 8.32 2.21 22.76
C LEU A 92 8.25 3.42 23.71
N GLY A 93 7.26 3.47 24.56
CA GLY A 93 7.04 4.58 25.49
C GLY A 93 7.99 4.56 26.69
N GLY A 94 8.00 5.68 27.42
CA GLY A 94 8.80 5.87 28.64
C GLY A 94 10.13 6.55 28.38
N GLY A 95 10.92 6.67 29.46
CA GLY A 95 12.19 7.37 29.49
C GLY A 95 12.09 8.83 29.94
N GLU A 96 13.23 9.45 30.21
CA GLU A 96 13.33 10.85 30.59
C GLU A 96 13.73 11.70 29.40
N GLY A 97 13.05 12.83 29.22
CA GLY A 97 13.33 13.78 28.12
C GLY A 97 13.19 13.16 26.73
N LYS A 98 14.15 13.43 25.87
CA LYS A 98 14.18 12.89 24.49
C LYS A 98 14.84 11.51 24.49
N SER A 99 14.06 10.46 24.71
CA SER A 99 14.55 9.09 24.69
C SER A 99 14.50 8.44 23.29
N SER A 100 15.34 7.42 23.08
CA SER A 100 15.22 6.50 21.95
C SER A 100 14.17 5.45 22.30
N GLY A 101 13.60 4.75 21.29
CA GLY A 101 12.58 3.73 21.54
C GLY A 101 13.06 2.48 22.28
N GLY A 102 14.37 2.33 22.54
CA GLY A 102 14.98 1.24 23.33
C GLY A 102 14.92 -0.16 22.68
N ARG A 103 14.24 -0.31 21.54
CA ARG A 103 14.06 -1.59 20.84
C ARG A 103 13.74 -1.39 19.34
N HIS A 104 13.62 -2.48 18.61
CA HIS A 104 13.18 -2.43 17.23
C HIS A 104 11.79 -1.79 17.09
N PRO A 105 11.52 -1.04 16.01
CA PRO A 105 10.23 -0.41 15.79
C PRO A 105 9.10 -1.41 15.77
N VAL A 106 8.11 -1.18 16.64
CA VAL A 106 6.92 -2.03 16.79
C VAL A 106 5.65 -1.20 16.78
N SER A 107 4.52 -1.85 16.49
CA SER A 107 3.19 -1.27 16.63
C SER A 107 2.76 -1.18 18.10
N PRO A 108 1.64 -0.49 18.43
CA PRO A 108 1.10 -0.50 19.80
C PRO A 108 0.85 -1.89 20.38
N TRP A 109 0.64 -2.88 19.52
CA TRP A 109 0.41 -4.29 19.89
C TRP A 109 1.69 -5.14 19.89
N GLY A 110 2.86 -4.51 19.75
CA GLY A 110 4.15 -5.21 19.78
C GLY A 110 4.57 -5.89 18.48
N GLN A 111 3.78 -5.78 17.41
CA GLN A 111 4.14 -6.36 16.11
C GLN A 111 5.27 -5.55 15.46
N PRO A 112 6.34 -6.19 14.95
CA PRO A 112 7.39 -5.50 14.21
C PRO A 112 6.83 -4.73 13.01
N THR A 113 7.24 -3.47 12.86
CA THR A 113 6.73 -2.58 11.79
C THR A 113 7.67 -2.47 10.59
N LYS A 114 8.92 -2.90 10.73
CA LYS A 114 9.91 -2.91 9.65
C LYS A 114 10.35 -4.34 9.32
N GLY A 115 10.28 -4.69 8.04
CA GLY A 115 10.73 -5.97 7.51
C GLY A 115 9.81 -7.16 7.75
N TYR A 116 8.81 -7.04 8.60
CA TYR A 116 7.87 -8.13 8.87
C TYR A 116 6.93 -8.36 7.68
N LYS A 117 6.86 -9.62 7.22
CA LYS A 117 5.96 -10.02 6.13
C LYS A 117 4.55 -10.23 6.67
N THR A 118 3.66 -9.27 6.46
CA THR A 118 2.28 -9.31 6.96
C THR A 118 1.33 -10.16 6.12
N ARG A 119 1.67 -10.45 4.86
CA ARG A 119 0.87 -11.32 4.01
C ARG A 119 0.89 -12.76 4.54
N LYS A 120 -0.27 -13.37 4.70
CA LYS A 120 -0.40 -14.78 5.12
C LYS A 120 0.30 -15.70 4.13
N LYS A 121 1.01 -16.73 4.61
CA LYS A 121 1.78 -17.68 3.77
C LYS A 121 0.91 -18.42 2.75
N ARG A 122 -0.35 -18.74 3.10
CA ARG A 122 -1.31 -19.45 2.24
C ARG A 122 -2.50 -18.53 1.94
N ASN A 123 -2.28 -17.49 1.14
CA ASN A 123 -3.36 -16.60 0.73
C ASN A 123 -4.02 -17.16 -0.54
N LYS A 124 -5.35 -17.30 -0.55
CA LYS A 124 -6.12 -17.81 -1.71
C LYS A 124 -5.85 -17.03 -2.99
N SER A 125 -5.49 -15.75 -2.89
CA SER A 125 -5.17 -14.91 -4.05
C SER A 125 -3.77 -15.13 -4.62
N ASP A 126 -2.92 -15.97 -4.01
CA ASP A 126 -1.56 -16.24 -4.52
C ASP A 126 -1.58 -16.92 -5.89
N ARG A 127 -2.60 -17.71 -6.18
CA ARG A 127 -2.83 -18.34 -7.50
C ARG A 127 -2.96 -17.36 -8.66
N PHE A 128 -3.32 -16.10 -8.36
CA PHE A 128 -3.47 -15.04 -9.38
C PHE A 128 -2.21 -14.20 -9.53
N ILE A 129 -1.17 -14.39 -8.72
CA ILE A 129 0.08 -13.66 -8.80
C ILE A 129 1.06 -14.48 -9.62
N VAL A 130 1.38 -14.02 -10.82
CA VAL A 130 2.36 -14.64 -11.71
C VAL A 130 3.78 -14.28 -11.25
N GLN A 131 4.01 -13.00 -10.99
CA GLN A 131 5.30 -12.49 -10.52
C GLN A 131 5.07 -11.43 -9.45
N ARG A 132 5.73 -11.60 -8.30
CA ARG A 132 5.71 -10.59 -7.23
C ARG A 132 6.59 -9.39 -7.59
N ARG A 133 6.31 -8.24 -6.96
CA ARG A 133 7.15 -7.06 -7.09
C ARG A 133 8.60 -7.38 -6.71
N VAL A 134 9.53 -6.89 -7.50
CA VAL A 134 10.97 -6.99 -7.17
C VAL A 134 11.28 -6.02 -6.04
N ASN A 135 11.93 -6.52 -5.00
CA ASN A 135 12.44 -5.65 -3.94
C ASN A 135 13.76 -5.03 -4.43
N LYS A 136 13.73 -3.76 -4.82
CA LYS A 136 14.89 -3.03 -5.36
C LYS A 136 16.14 -3.10 -4.48
N ARG A 137 15.98 -3.24 -3.14
CA ARG A 137 17.12 -3.37 -2.20
C ARG A 137 17.82 -4.73 -2.27
N ILE A 138 17.17 -5.75 -2.80
CA ILE A 138 17.75 -7.10 -2.95
C ILE A 138 18.33 -7.26 -4.36
N ALA A 139 17.74 -6.62 -5.36
CA ALA A 139 18.20 -6.69 -6.75
C ALA A 139 19.47 -5.86 -7.02
N SER A 140 19.87 -4.97 -6.10
CA SER A 140 21.09 -4.15 -6.19
C SER A 140 22.29 -4.75 -5.41
N ARG A 141 22.20 -5.97 -4.93
CA ARG A 141 23.28 -6.78 -4.36
C ARG A 141 23.54 -7.97 -5.27
#